data_7fc143f6f5b7c1ac5f34005d1b389a1f
#
_entry.id   7fc143f6f5b7c1ac5f34005d1b389a1f
#
_cell.length_a   1.000
_cell.length_b   1.000
_cell.length_c   1.000
_cell.angle_alpha   90.00
_cell.angle_beta   90.00
_cell.angle_gamma   90.00
#
_symmetry.space_group_name_H-M   'P 1'
#
loop_
_entity.id
_entity.type
_entity.pdbx_description
1 polymer ?
#
loop_
_entity_poly.entity_id
_entity_poly.type
_entity_poly.pdbx_seq_one_letter_code
_entity_poly.pdbx_strand_id
1 'polypeptide(L)'
;MCISKKIPPAKQENLYYIPPAKQGHLIAVTNRHLFDEAGGQSAFLARLEQVAAAHPAAVILREKDMEERAYEVLAREVQILCRRHQVPFIAHTFAGAAKRLHADGLHLPLSLLRTMRQEGRALPGRLGTSCHSLEDVREAEQLGCSYLIAGHIYETTCKPGLPPRGLRFLREAAASTALPVYAIGGITPERLSEVLAAGAAGGCAMSSLMQGPLWLAAQNNP
;
A
#
# COMPACT_ATOMS: atom_id res chain seq x y z
N MET A 1 -30.25 35.28 30.61
CA MET A 1 -28.96 34.62 30.51
C MET A 1 -29.15 33.30 29.74
N CYS A 2 -28.85 33.35 28.43
CA CYS A 2 -28.99 32.18 27.56
C CYS A 2 -27.63 31.53 27.48
N ILE A 3 -27.46 30.33 28.08
CA ILE A 3 -26.23 29.55 28.03
C ILE A 3 -26.22 28.80 26.69
N SER A 4 -25.48 29.31 25.76
CA SER A 4 -25.21 28.63 24.46
C SER A 4 -24.34 27.41 24.72
N LYS A 5 -24.93 26.20 24.73
CA LYS A 5 -24.19 24.94 24.70
C LYS A 5 -23.46 24.82 23.38
N LYS A 6 -22.13 25.00 23.38
CA LYS A 6 -21.26 24.62 22.28
C LYS A 6 -21.38 23.11 22.08
N ILE A 7 -21.97 22.71 20.96
CA ILE A 7 -21.93 21.33 20.46
C ILE A 7 -20.46 21.06 20.07
N PRO A 8 -19.82 20.01 20.62
CA PRO A 8 -18.47 19.63 20.18
C PRO A 8 -18.52 19.26 18.70
N PRO A 9 -17.46 19.54 17.92
CA PRO A 9 -17.41 19.13 16.53
C PRO A 9 -17.57 17.62 16.46
N ALA A 10 -18.53 17.17 15.66
CA ALA A 10 -18.73 15.76 15.33
C ALA A 10 -17.37 15.19 14.91
N LYS A 11 -16.93 14.11 15.58
CA LYS A 11 -15.81 13.30 15.12
C LYS A 11 -16.12 12.96 13.67
N GLN A 12 -15.40 13.55 12.73
CA GLN A 12 -15.37 13.03 11.38
C GLN A 12 -14.88 11.59 11.51
N GLU A 13 -15.80 10.66 11.44
CA GLU A 13 -15.46 9.24 11.28
C GLU A 13 -14.58 9.18 10.06
N ASN A 14 -13.37 8.70 10.25
CA ASN A 14 -12.36 8.59 9.22
C ASN A 14 -12.85 7.53 8.25
N LEU A 15 -13.66 7.92 7.25
CA LEU A 15 -14.31 7.06 6.25
C LEU A 15 -13.30 6.19 5.47
N TYR A 16 -12.00 6.39 5.71
CA TYR A 16 -10.88 5.79 5.01
C TYR A 16 -10.03 4.83 5.87
N TYR A 17 -10.43 4.62 7.14
CA TYR A 17 -9.77 3.65 7.99
C TYR A 17 -10.22 2.24 7.61
N ILE A 18 -9.31 1.42 7.10
CA ILE A 18 -9.51 -0.02 6.96
C ILE A 18 -9.27 -0.62 8.33
N PRO A 19 -10.30 -1.07 9.07
CA PRO A 19 -10.05 -1.68 10.37
C PRO A 19 -9.26 -2.98 10.17
N PRO A 20 -8.19 -3.21 10.95
CA PRO A 20 -7.32 -4.40 10.82
C PRO A 20 -8.07 -5.72 10.95
N ALA A 21 -9.23 -5.72 11.62
CA ALA A 21 -9.99 -6.92 11.95
C ALA A 21 -10.86 -7.50 10.81
N LYS A 22 -11.00 -6.81 9.68
CA LYS A 22 -11.87 -7.25 8.55
C LYS A 22 -11.16 -7.42 7.21
N GLN A 23 -9.88 -7.09 7.13
CA GLN A 23 -9.09 -7.20 5.90
C GLN A 23 -7.75 -7.86 6.24
N GLY A 24 -7.26 -8.73 5.37
CA GLY A 24 -6.00 -9.44 5.57
C GLY A 24 -4.84 -8.48 5.86
N HIS A 25 -3.84 -8.93 6.59
CA HIS A 25 -2.64 -8.15 6.95
C HIS A 25 -1.68 -7.93 5.79
N LEU A 26 -2.10 -8.18 4.55
CA LEU A 26 -1.21 -8.15 3.40
C LEU A 26 -1.70 -7.22 2.30
N ILE A 27 -0.82 -6.33 1.86
CA ILE A 27 -0.99 -5.51 0.67
C ILE A 27 -0.25 -6.18 -0.49
N ALA A 28 -0.97 -6.42 -1.60
CA ALA A 28 -0.36 -6.89 -2.84
C ALA A 28 0.24 -5.71 -3.61
N VAL A 29 1.52 -5.80 -3.98
CA VAL A 29 2.20 -4.81 -4.82
C VAL A 29 2.54 -5.47 -6.15
N THR A 30 2.19 -4.82 -7.27
CA THR A 30 2.40 -5.41 -8.59
C THR A 30 3.78 -5.15 -9.14
N ASN A 31 4.16 -6.01 -10.08
CA ASN A 31 5.26 -5.83 -11.02
C ASN A 31 4.96 -6.70 -12.26
N ARG A 32 4.52 -6.08 -13.36
CA ARG A 32 4.14 -6.79 -14.58
C ARG A 32 5.31 -7.51 -15.26
N HIS A 33 6.55 -7.02 -15.09
CA HIS A 33 7.74 -7.64 -15.67
C HIS A 33 8.03 -9.05 -15.16
N LEU A 34 7.43 -9.45 -14.05
CA LEU A 34 7.50 -10.84 -13.60
C LEU A 34 6.78 -11.82 -14.54
N PHE A 35 6.08 -11.31 -15.56
CA PHE A 35 5.28 -12.08 -16.51
C PHE A 35 5.72 -11.89 -17.96
N ASP A 36 6.79 -11.13 -18.26
CA ASP A 36 7.24 -10.84 -19.62
C ASP A 36 7.49 -12.13 -20.43
N GLU A 37 8.07 -13.16 -19.80
CA GLU A 37 8.32 -14.48 -20.40
C GLU A 37 7.16 -15.49 -20.16
N ALA A 38 6.21 -15.18 -19.30
CA ALA A 38 5.16 -16.08 -18.84
C ALA A 38 3.77 -15.77 -19.42
N GLY A 39 3.67 -15.12 -20.57
CA GLY A 39 2.40 -14.77 -21.21
C GLY A 39 1.98 -13.31 -21.08
N GLY A 40 2.87 -12.44 -20.63
CA GLY A 40 2.70 -10.98 -20.63
C GLY A 40 1.49 -10.48 -19.82
N GLN A 41 0.78 -9.49 -20.36
CA GLN A 41 -0.33 -8.84 -19.69
C GLN A 41 -1.47 -9.80 -19.34
N SER A 42 -1.78 -10.79 -20.18
CA SER A 42 -2.85 -11.77 -19.88
C SER A 42 -2.53 -12.59 -18.64
N ALA A 43 -1.30 -13.10 -18.51
CA ALA A 43 -0.88 -13.87 -17.35
C ALA A 43 -0.82 -12.98 -16.09
N PHE A 44 -0.37 -11.74 -16.24
CA PHE A 44 -0.37 -10.76 -15.15
C PHE A 44 -1.79 -10.50 -14.62
N LEU A 45 -2.78 -10.25 -15.49
CA LEU A 45 -4.15 -10.00 -15.08
C LEU A 45 -4.81 -11.26 -14.50
N ALA A 46 -4.55 -12.45 -15.07
CA ALA A 46 -5.03 -13.71 -14.51
C ALA A 46 -4.47 -13.95 -13.09
N ARG A 47 -3.21 -13.61 -12.86
CA ARG A 47 -2.63 -13.69 -11.52
C ARG A 47 -3.27 -12.68 -10.56
N LEU A 48 -3.50 -11.45 -11.00
CA LEU A 48 -4.16 -10.43 -10.18
C LEU A 48 -5.60 -10.81 -9.82
N GLU A 49 -6.33 -11.47 -10.70
CA GLU A 49 -7.66 -12.03 -10.39
C GLU A 49 -7.57 -13.00 -9.21
N GLN A 50 -6.60 -13.94 -9.24
CA GLN A 50 -6.39 -14.87 -8.13
C GLN A 50 -6.00 -14.17 -6.83
N VAL A 51 -5.13 -13.16 -6.93
CA VAL A 51 -4.70 -12.35 -5.77
C VAL A 51 -5.88 -11.59 -5.18
N ALA A 52 -6.69 -10.95 -6.00
CA ALA A 52 -7.86 -10.20 -5.55
C ALA A 52 -8.92 -11.12 -4.93
N ALA A 53 -9.14 -12.32 -5.50
CA ALA A 53 -10.03 -13.34 -4.94
C ALA A 53 -9.60 -13.84 -3.56
N ALA A 54 -8.33 -13.72 -3.21
CA ALA A 54 -7.81 -14.04 -1.89
C ALA A 54 -7.93 -12.89 -0.86
N HIS A 55 -8.61 -11.79 -1.22
CA HIS A 55 -8.95 -10.65 -0.37
C HIS A 55 -7.78 -10.02 0.40
N PRO A 56 -6.71 -9.54 -0.28
CA PRO A 56 -5.68 -8.75 0.38
C PRO A 56 -6.27 -7.44 0.95
N ALA A 57 -5.56 -6.80 1.87
CA ALA A 57 -5.93 -5.50 2.41
C ALA A 57 -6.06 -4.40 1.34
N ALA A 58 -5.25 -4.50 0.29
CA ALA A 58 -5.31 -3.66 -0.91
C ALA A 58 -4.44 -4.25 -2.03
N VAL A 59 -4.65 -3.76 -3.25
CA VAL A 59 -3.74 -3.94 -4.38
C VAL A 59 -3.14 -2.58 -4.75
N ILE A 60 -1.81 -2.47 -4.74
CA ILE A 60 -1.06 -1.31 -5.24
C ILE A 60 -0.55 -1.64 -6.64
N LEU A 61 -1.05 -0.95 -7.66
CA LEU A 61 -0.55 -1.09 -9.04
C LEU A 61 0.72 -0.24 -9.22
N ARG A 62 1.88 -0.90 -9.18
CA ARG A 62 3.19 -0.25 -9.20
C ARG A 62 3.96 -0.59 -10.48
N GLU A 63 3.70 0.18 -11.54
CA GLU A 63 4.35 0.04 -12.85
C GLU A 63 5.04 1.37 -13.22
N LYS A 64 6.26 1.58 -12.68
CA LYS A 64 6.95 2.88 -12.68
C LYS A 64 7.50 3.31 -14.04
N ASP A 65 7.70 2.39 -14.93
CA ASP A 65 8.30 2.55 -16.24
C ASP A 65 7.25 2.84 -17.33
N MET A 66 5.97 2.82 -16.97
CA MET A 66 4.88 3.15 -17.90
C MET A 66 4.69 4.66 -18.02
N GLU A 67 4.31 5.09 -19.23
CA GLU A 67 3.72 6.40 -19.44
C GLU A 67 2.33 6.48 -18.79
N GLU A 68 1.92 7.66 -18.29
CA GLU A 68 0.67 7.81 -17.51
C GLU A 68 -0.58 7.33 -18.27
N ARG A 69 -0.65 7.54 -19.59
CA ARG A 69 -1.79 7.09 -20.41
C ARG A 69 -1.86 5.56 -20.51
N ALA A 70 -0.73 4.90 -20.74
CA ALA A 70 -0.66 3.44 -20.77
C ALA A 70 -0.94 2.84 -19.38
N TYR A 71 -0.41 3.47 -18.34
CA TYR A 71 -0.71 3.10 -16.96
C TYR A 71 -2.21 3.19 -16.67
N GLU A 72 -2.89 4.26 -17.11
CA GLU A 72 -4.33 4.45 -16.86
C GLU A 72 -5.18 3.36 -17.53
N VAL A 73 -4.80 2.91 -18.74
CA VAL A 73 -5.48 1.80 -19.42
C VAL A 73 -5.38 0.51 -18.58
N LEU A 74 -4.17 0.13 -18.20
CA LEU A 74 -3.94 -1.05 -17.35
C LEU A 74 -4.61 -0.90 -15.98
N ALA A 75 -4.52 0.29 -15.37
CA ALA A 75 -5.10 0.58 -14.07
C ALA A 75 -6.63 0.42 -14.07
N ARG A 76 -7.31 0.74 -15.17
CA ARG A 76 -8.76 0.53 -15.34
C ARG A 76 -9.12 -0.95 -15.30
N GLU A 77 -8.36 -1.79 -15.99
CA GLU A 77 -8.56 -3.25 -15.98
C GLU A 77 -8.34 -3.81 -14.56
N VAL A 78 -7.24 -3.44 -13.91
CA VAL A 78 -6.94 -3.88 -12.55
C VAL A 78 -7.98 -3.39 -11.54
N GLN A 79 -8.46 -2.14 -11.68
CA GLN A 79 -9.53 -1.61 -10.81
C GLN A 79 -10.84 -2.39 -10.95
N ILE A 80 -11.19 -2.82 -12.17
CA ILE A 80 -12.39 -3.66 -12.40
C ILE A 80 -12.23 -4.99 -11.66
N LEU A 81 -11.06 -5.64 -11.74
CA LEU A 81 -10.77 -6.87 -11.00
C LEU A 81 -10.88 -6.65 -9.48
N CYS A 82 -10.26 -5.60 -8.96
CA CYS A 82 -10.32 -5.27 -7.54
C CYS A 82 -11.76 -5.02 -7.06
N ARG A 83 -12.56 -4.27 -7.81
CA ARG A 83 -13.97 -3.99 -7.48
C ARG A 83 -14.82 -5.25 -7.45
N ARG A 84 -14.62 -6.19 -8.39
CA ARG A 84 -15.32 -7.48 -8.43
C ARG A 84 -15.14 -8.26 -7.13
N HIS A 85 -13.94 -8.19 -6.55
CA HIS A 85 -13.59 -8.88 -5.32
C HIS A 85 -13.65 -7.97 -4.07
N GLN A 86 -14.18 -6.74 -4.18
CA GLN A 86 -14.30 -5.78 -3.09
C GLN A 86 -12.95 -5.45 -2.41
N VAL A 87 -11.86 -5.50 -3.18
CA VAL A 87 -10.51 -5.17 -2.72
C VAL A 87 -10.18 -3.72 -3.09
N PRO A 88 -9.67 -2.90 -2.18
CA PRO A 88 -9.24 -1.54 -2.48
C PRO A 88 -8.14 -1.50 -3.54
N PHE A 89 -8.35 -0.66 -4.57
CA PHE A 89 -7.37 -0.38 -5.61
C PHE A 89 -6.60 0.90 -5.29
N ILE A 90 -5.29 0.81 -5.17
CA ILE A 90 -4.39 1.94 -4.90
C ILE A 90 -3.51 2.19 -6.12
N ALA A 91 -3.64 3.37 -6.70
CA ALA A 91 -2.73 3.80 -7.77
C ALA A 91 -1.35 4.16 -7.20
N HIS A 92 -0.31 4.01 -8.02
CA HIS A 92 1.05 4.37 -7.63
C HIS A 92 1.61 5.43 -8.58
N THR A 93 2.25 6.46 -8.02
CA THR A 93 2.95 7.55 -8.73
C THR A 93 2.04 8.50 -9.52
N PHE A 94 1.12 8.02 -10.31
CA PHE A 94 0.32 8.79 -11.27
C PHE A 94 -0.93 9.40 -10.62
N ALA A 95 -0.79 10.58 -9.99
CA ALA A 95 -1.88 11.26 -9.29
C ALA A 95 -3.01 11.68 -10.25
N GLY A 96 -2.71 12.04 -11.49
CA GLY A 96 -3.70 12.36 -12.53
C GLY A 96 -4.57 11.15 -12.86
N ALA A 97 -3.96 9.99 -13.11
CA ALA A 97 -4.68 8.74 -13.35
C ALA A 97 -5.50 8.32 -12.12
N ALA A 98 -4.94 8.42 -10.91
CA ALA A 98 -5.65 8.13 -9.67
C ALA A 98 -6.94 8.95 -9.54
N LYS A 99 -6.88 10.24 -9.86
CA LYS A 99 -8.03 11.16 -9.83
C LYS A 99 -9.09 10.79 -10.87
N ARG A 100 -8.68 10.56 -12.14
CA ARG A 100 -9.61 10.21 -13.24
C ARG A 100 -10.31 8.87 -13.04
N LEU A 101 -9.61 7.92 -12.44
CA LEU A 101 -10.13 6.58 -12.13
C LEU A 101 -10.95 6.55 -10.83
N HIS A 102 -10.96 7.63 -10.03
CA HIS A 102 -11.49 7.59 -8.67
C HIS A 102 -10.92 6.39 -7.89
N ALA A 103 -9.58 6.24 -7.92
CA ALA A 103 -8.90 5.18 -7.20
C ALA A 103 -9.17 5.28 -5.69
N ASP A 104 -9.24 4.14 -4.99
CA ASP A 104 -9.48 4.10 -3.54
C ASP A 104 -8.34 4.73 -2.73
N GLY A 105 -7.17 4.88 -3.36
CA GLY A 105 -6.02 5.56 -2.76
C GLY A 105 -4.90 5.82 -3.76
N LEU A 106 -3.88 6.53 -3.28
CA LEU A 106 -2.67 6.85 -4.03
C LEU A 106 -1.44 6.59 -3.16
N HIS A 107 -0.47 5.86 -3.69
CA HIS A 107 0.83 5.66 -3.06
C HIS A 107 1.90 6.42 -3.85
N LEU A 108 2.63 7.30 -3.18
CA LEU A 108 3.67 8.14 -3.79
C LEU A 108 5.05 7.88 -3.18
N PRO A 109 6.14 7.98 -3.97
CA PRO A 109 7.46 8.22 -3.39
C PRO A 109 7.43 9.49 -2.54
N LEU A 110 8.11 9.49 -1.38
CA LEU A 110 8.07 10.62 -0.43
C LEU A 110 8.53 11.94 -1.07
N SER A 111 9.56 11.89 -1.92
CA SER A 111 10.04 13.07 -2.65
C SER A 111 8.97 13.67 -3.56
N LEU A 112 8.23 12.82 -4.29
CA LEU A 112 7.16 13.28 -5.16
C LEU A 112 5.98 13.84 -4.36
N LEU A 113 5.63 13.20 -3.25
CA LEU A 113 4.60 13.68 -2.33
C LEU A 113 4.93 15.08 -1.80
N ARG A 114 6.19 15.29 -1.37
CA ARG A 114 6.69 16.60 -0.90
C ARG A 114 6.50 17.66 -1.97
N THR A 115 6.95 17.41 -3.19
CA THR A 115 6.79 18.34 -4.32
C THR A 115 5.34 18.68 -4.58
N MET A 116 4.46 17.67 -4.65
CA MET A 116 3.03 17.88 -4.90
C MET A 116 2.34 18.68 -3.79
N ARG A 117 2.73 18.52 -2.54
CA ARG A 117 2.23 19.31 -1.41
C ARG A 117 2.71 20.76 -1.47
N GLN A 118 3.99 20.98 -1.81
CA GLN A 118 4.54 22.33 -2.02
C GLN A 118 3.84 23.07 -3.17
N GLU A 119 3.45 22.35 -4.22
CA GLU A 119 2.68 22.88 -5.34
C GLU A 119 1.17 23.08 -5.03
N GLY A 120 0.73 22.77 -3.82
CA GLY A 120 -0.68 22.88 -3.41
C GLY A 120 -1.63 21.92 -4.13
N ARG A 121 -1.13 20.81 -4.67
CA ARG A 121 -1.96 19.84 -5.39
C ARG A 121 -2.95 19.13 -4.46
N ALA A 122 -4.21 19.11 -4.88
CA ALA A 122 -5.22 18.25 -4.24
C ALA A 122 -4.93 16.78 -4.55
N LEU A 123 -4.73 15.98 -3.50
CA LEU A 123 -4.46 14.53 -3.57
C LEU A 123 -5.67 13.75 -3.04
N PRO A 124 -5.87 12.47 -3.47
CA PRO A 124 -6.95 11.64 -2.97
C PRO A 124 -6.87 11.44 -1.45
N GLY A 125 -8.02 11.17 -0.82
CA GLY A 125 -8.13 11.08 0.64
C GLY A 125 -7.29 9.97 1.28
N ARG A 126 -7.14 8.79 0.65
CA ARG A 126 -6.25 7.73 1.12
C ARG A 126 -4.88 7.88 0.46
N LEU A 127 -3.92 8.36 1.21
CA LEU A 127 -2.58 8.66 0.73
C LEU A 127 -1.55 7.85 1.50
N GLY A 128 -0.66 7.16 0.78
CA GLY A 128 0.44 6.42 1.38
C GLY A 128 1.78 6.81 0.79
N THR A 129 2.85 6.54 1.52
CA THR A 129 4.22 6.73 1.04
C THR A 129 5.17 5.66 1.60
N SER A 130 6.31 5.50 0.93
CA SER A 130 7.38 4.62 1.38
C SER A 130 8.38 5.40 2.24
N CYS A 131 8.71 4.85 3.42
CA CYS A 131 9.63 5.42 4.41
C CYS A 131 10.86 4.53 4.59
N HIS A 132 12.00 5.17 4.66
CA HIS A 132 13.30 4.50 4.79
C HIS A 132 14.09 4.97 6.03
N SER A 133 13.57 5.92 6.79
CA SER A 133 14.10 6.42 8.05
C SER A 133 12.97 6.86 8.98
N LEU A 134 13.26 7.16 10.24
CA LEU A 134 12.29 7.72 11.18
C LEU A 134 11.93 9.17 10.83
N GLU A 135 12.83 9.88 10.18
CA GLU A 135 12.60 11.22 9.62
C GLU A 135 11.52 11.15 8.53
N ASP A 136 11.63 10.17 7.61
CA ASP A 136 10.61 9.94 6.58
C ASP A 136 9.23 9.66 7.19
N VAL A 137 9.17 8.90 8.28
CA VAL A 137 7.91 8.60 8.99
C VAL A 137 7.26 9.87 9.52
N ARG A 138 8.03 10.73 10.21
CA ARG A 138 7.53 12.01 10.74
C ARG A 138 7.08 12.95 9.64
N GLU A 139 7.87 13.07 8.57
CA GLU A 139 7.54 13.89 7.42
C GLU A 139 6.26 13.41 6.73
N ALA A 140 6.12 12.12 6.51
CA ALA A 140 4.94 11.53 5.88
C ALA A 140 3.65 11.80 6.68
N GLU A 141 3.71 11.76 8.00
CA GLU A 141 2.60 12.12 8.89
C GLU A 141 2.23 13.60 8.73
N GLN A 142 3.22 14.51 8.72
CA GLN A 142 3.01 15.94 8.49
C GLN A 142 2.44 16.24 7.10
N LEU A 143 2.81 15.47 6.08
CA LEU A 143 2.29 15.58 4.72
C LEU A 143 0.88 14.99 4.56
N GLY A 144 0.27 14.46 5.64
CA GLY A 144 -1.10 13.97 5.68
C GLY A 144 -1.28 12.59 5.04
N CYS A 145 -0.31 11.71 5.16
CA CYS A 145 -0.48 10.31 4.83
C CYS A 145 -1.50 9.65 5.76
N SER A 146 -2.15 8.61 5.27
CA SER A 146 -3.11 7.77 6.03
C SER A 146 -2.54 6.37 6.32
N TYR A 147 -1.45 5.98 5.69
CA TYR A 147 -0.68 4.77 5.97
C TYR A 147 0.76 4.92 5.44
N LEU A 148 1.67 4.11 5.96
CA LEU A 148 3.08 4.11 5.61
C LEU A 148 3.54 2.71 5.19
N ILE A 149 4.52 2.65 4.27
CA ILE A 149 5.22 1.42 3.94
C ILE A 149 6.69 1.58 4.34
N ALA A 150 7.13 0.82 5.34
CA ALA A 150 8.48 0.85 5.87
C ALA A 150 9.35 -0.24 5.24
N GLY A 151 10.53 0.09 4.76
CA GLY A 151 11.40 -0.92 4.20
C GLY A 151 12.71 -0.47 3.56
N HIS A 152 13.44 -1.46 3.00
CA HIS A 152 13.12 -2.91 2.99
C HIS A 152 13.58 -3.59 4.29
N ILE A 153 12.75 -4.48 4.80
CA ILE A 153 12.97 -5.05 6.14
C ILE A 153 13.91 -6.25 6.09
N TYR A 154 13.77 -7.13 5.12
CA TYR A 154 14.64 -8.28 4.89
C TYR A 154 15.34 -8.18 3.55
N GLU A 155 16.38 -8.94 3.35
CA GLU A 155 17.03 -9.05 2.04
C GLU A 155 16.02 -9.36 0.94
N THR A 156 16.22 -8.72 -0.22
CA THR A 156 15.33 -8.84 -1.37
C THR A 156 16.08 -8.63 -2.68
N THR A 157 15.75 -9.42 -3.67
CA THR A 157 16.29 -9.28 -5.03
C THR A 157 15.93 -7.95 -5.70
N CYS A 158 14.89 -7.26 -5.20
CA CYS A 158 14.47 -5.95 -5.70
C CYS A 158 15.42 -4.80 -5.31
N LYS A 159 16.33 -5.02 -4.35
CA LYS A 159 17.35 -4.06 -3.91
C LYS A 159 18.69 -4.76 -3.67
N PRO A 160 19.32 -5.32 -4.71
CA PRO A 160 20.56 -6.06 -4.57
C PRO A 160 21.66 -5.16 -4.00
N GLY A 161 22.46 -5.72 -3.08
CA GLY A 161 23.60 -5.03 -2.47
C GLY A 161 23.28 -3.94 -1.43
N LEU A 162 22.01 -3.64 -1.18
CA LEU A 162 21.63 -2.75 -0.09
C LEU A 162 21.31 -3.54 1.17
N PRO A 163 21.89 -3.19 2.34
CA PRO A 163 21.60 -3.87 3.58
C PRO A 163 20.14 -3.64 4.00
N PRO A 164 19.45 -4.69 4.50
CA PRO A 164 18.10 -4.57 5.03
C PRO A 164 18.07 -3.70 6.29
N ARG A 165 16.97 -2.99 6.50
CA ARG A 165 16.80 -2.14 7.70
C ARG A 165 16.45 -2.93 8.95
N GLY A 166 15.94 -4.14 8.79
CA GLY A 166 15.65 -5.08 9.86
C GLY A 166 14.38 -4.74 10.68
N LEU A 167 14.03 -5.68 11.54
CA LEU A 167 12.88 -5.56 12.43
C LEU A 167 13.03 -4.47 13.49
N ARG A 168 14.26 -4.09 13.85
CA ARG A 168 14.50 -2.99 14.78
C ARG A 168 13.94 -1.67 14.21
N PHE A 169 14.30 -1.34 12.97
CA PHE A 169 13.77 -0.16 12.28
C PHE A 169 12.24 -0.22 12.18
N LEU A 170 11.67 -1.38 11.83
CA LEU A 170 10.22 -1.54 11.73
C LEU A 170 9.51 -1.26 13.05
N ARG A 171 10.06 -1.76 14.16
CA ARG A 171 9.52 -1.54 15.51
C ARG A 171 9.56 -0.06 15.90
N GLU A 172 10.68 0.60 15.65
CA GLU A 172 10.87 2.02 15.92
C GLU A 172 9.91 2.86 15.05
N ALA A 173 9.77 2.53 13.77
CA ALA A 173 8.85 3.20 12.86
C ALA A 173 7.39 3.05 13.29
N ALA A 174 6.95 1.83 13.62
CA ALA A 174 5.59 1.58 14.08
C ALA A 174 5.27 2.27 15.41
N ALA A 175 6.24 2.37 16.32
CA ALA A 175 6.07 3.05 17.60
C ALA A 175 6.11 4.59 17.49
N SER A 176 6.63 5.16 16.39
CA SER A 176 6.81 6.61 16.24
C SER A 176 5.62 7.35 15.62
N THR A 177 4.56 6.65 15.22
CA THR A 177 3.37 7.22 14.59
C THR A 177 2.10 6.47 14.98
N ALA A 178 0.95 7.16 14.92
CA ALA A 178 -0.37 6.53 15.05
C ALA A 178 -0.89 5.95 13.72
N LEU A 179 -0.21 6.19 12.59
CA LEU A 179 -0.59 5.67 11.29
C LEU A 179 -0.26 4.18 11.17
N PRO A 180 -1.08 3.38 10.47
CA PRO A 180 -0.73 2.00 10.16
C PRO A 180 0.54 1.93 9.31
N VAL A 181 1.54 1.19 9.81
CA VAL A 181 2.81 0.94 9.14
C VAL A 181 2.82 -0.48 8.59
N TYR A 182 3.06 -0.62 7.29
CA TYR A 182 3.21 -1.91 6.62
C TYR A 182 4.68 -2.15 6.29
N ALA A 183 5.16 -3.37 6.50
CA ALA A 183 6.53 -3.75 6.17
C ALA A 183 6.66 -4.16 4.70
N ILE A 184 7.75 -3.79 4.01
CA ILE A 184 8.05 -4.28 2.66
C ILE A 184 9.48 -4.79 2.57
N GLY A 185 9.72 -5.71 1.63
CA GLY A 185 11.03 -6.29 1.32
C GLY A 185 11.25 -7.63 2.00
N GLY A 186 11.27 -8.69 1.19
CA GLY A 186 11.46 -10.06 1.64
C GLY A 186 10.34 -10.62 2.51
N ILE A 187 9.13 -10.09 2.39
CA ILE A 187 7.96 -10.57 3.15
C ILE A 187 7.49 -11.91 2.57
N THR A 188 7.40 -12.90 3.46
CA THR A 188 6.90 -14.25 3.19
C THR A 188 5.88 -14.64 4.26
N PRO A 189 5.13 -15.76 4.10
CA PRO A 189 4.21 -16.25 5.14
C PRO A 189 4.87 -16.41 6.51
N GLU A 190 6.06 -16.97 6.53
CA GLU A 190 6.81 -17.29 7.76
C GLU A 190 7.25 -16.02 8.49
N ARG A 191 7.58 -14.95 7.73
CA ARG A 191 8.05 -13.66 8.27
C ARG A 191 6.91 -12.73 8.69
N LEU A 192 5.69 -12.99 8.27
CA LEU A 192 4.57 -12.09 8.57
C LEU A 192 4.28 -12.02 10.08
N SER A 193 4.40 -13.13 10.80
CA SER A 193 4.22 -13.16 12.26
C SER A 193 5.24 -12.27 12.99
N GLU A 194 6.51 -12.28 12.55
CA GLU A 194 7.56 -11.41 13.11
C GLU A 194 7.29 -9.92 12.83
N VAL A 195 6.77 -9.62 11.63
CA VAL A 195 6.39 -8.27 11.20
C VAL A 195 5.26 -7.73 12.08
N LEU A 196 4.22 -8.54 12.32
CA LEU A 196 3.11 -8.18 13.21
C LEU A 196 3.59 -8.02 14.66
N ALA A 197 4.44 -8.93 15.16
CA ALA A 197 5.04 -8.84 16.49
C ALA A 197 5.94 -7.61 16.66
N ALA A 198 6.46 -7.05 15.58
CA ALA A 198 7.19 -5.78 15.58
C ALA A 198 6.27 -4.54 15.63
N GLY A 199 4.95 -4.71 15.67
CA GLY A 199 3.97 -3.62 15.77
C GLY A 199 3.49 -3.09 14.42
N ALA A 200 3.88 -3.71 13.29
CA ALA A 200 3.35 -3.34 11.99
C ALA A 200 1.88 -3.77 11.83
N ALA A 201 1.10 -3.01 11.08
CA ALA A 201 -0.28 -3.36 10.71
C ALA A 201 -0.33 -4.55 9.75
N GLY A 202 0.76 -4.84 9.06
CA GLY A 202 0.87 -5.94 8.12
C GLY A 202 2.11 -5.85 7.23
N GLY A 203 2.12 -6.63 6.16
CA GLY A 203 3.19 -6.67 5.16
C GLY A 203 2.73 -6.28 3.76
N CYS A 204 3.70 -5.90 2.93
CA CYS A 204 3.52 -5.74 1.49
C CYS A 204 4.34 -6.82 0.78
N ALA A 205 3.71 -7.59 -0.09
CA ALA A 205 4.37 -8.63 -0.88
C ALA A 205 4.26 -8.33 -2.37
N MET A 206 5.35 -8.53 -3.10
CA MET A 206 5.43 -8.36 -4.54
C MET A 206 5.76 -9.71 -5.21
N SER A 207 7.01 -10.05 -5.41
CA SER A 207 7.40 -11.27 -6.12
C SER A 207 6.90 -12.55 -5.45
N SER A 208 6.96 -12.65 -4.12
CA SER A 208 6.46 -13.82 -3.38
C SER A 208 4.96 -14.06 -3.58
N LEU A 209 4.19 -12.99 -3.83
CA LEU A 209 2.76 -13.09 -4.08
C LEU A 209 2.44 -13.21 -5.56
N MET A 210 3.17 -12.49 -6.42
CA MET A 210 2.92 -12.47 -7.86
C MET A 210 3.38 -13.76 -8.57
N GLN A 211 4.40 -14.45 -8.06
CA GLN A 211 4.96 -15.68 -8.66
C GLN A 211 4.85 -16.91 -7.76
N GLY A 212 4.73 -16.72 -6.44
CA GLY A 212 4.67 -17.79 -5.45
C GLY A 212 3.27 -18.38 -5.26
N PRO A 213 3.10 -19.32 -4.33
CA PRO A 213 1.79 -19.81 -3.94
C PRO A 213 0.92 -18.69 -3.37
N LEU A 214 -0.41 -18.81 -3.51
CA LEU A 214 -1.36 -17.86 -2.92
C LEU A 214 -1.54 -18.16 -1.43
N TRP A 215 -0.64 -17.63 -0.62
CA TRP A 215 -0.65 -17.84 0.84
C TRP A 215 -1.58 -16.86 1.61
N LEU A 216 -2.23 -15.93 0.91
CA LEU A 216 -3.26 -15.03 1.47
C LEU A 216 -4.47 -15.80 2.06
N ALA A 217 -4.87 -16.88 1.41
CA ALA A 217 -6.04 -17.66 1.83
C ALA A 217 -5.86 -18.35 3.20
N ALA A 218 -4.63 -18.64 3.60
CA ALA A 218 -4.33 -19.30 4.88
C ALA A 218 -4.50 -18.39 6.10
N GLN A 219 -4.61 -17.06 5.91
CA GLN A 219 -4.70 -16.08 6.99
C GLN A 219 -6.14 -15.70 7.36
N ASN A 220 -7.13 -16.12 6.55
CA ASN A 220 -8.54 -15.81 6.76
C ASN A 220 -9.33 -16.96 7.42
N ASN A 221 -8.66 -18.03 7.84
CA ASN A 221 -9.29 -19.10 8.62
C ASN A 221 -9.15 -18.78 10.11
N PRO A 222 -10.28 -18.67 10.86
CA PRO A 222 -10.30 -18.39 12.29
C PRO A 222 -9.67 -19.51 13.11
#